data_97f7c73c6fd540a47698d5adcfa98002
#
_entry.id   97f7c73c6fd540a47698d5adcfa98002
#
_cell.length_a   1.000
_cell.length_b   1.000
_cell.length_c   1.000
_cell.angle_alpha   90.00
_cell.angle_beta   90.00
_cell.angle_gamma   90.00
#
_symmetry.space_group_name_H-M   'P 1'
#
loop_
_entity.id
_entity.type
_entity.pdbx_description
1 polymer ?
#
loop_
_entity_poly.entity_id
_entity_poly.type
_entity_poly.pdbx_seq_one_letter_code
_entity_poly.pdbx_strand_id
1 'polypeptide(L)'
;MDLLKQRKMGILPEIDIAGHAYTVDLRLNELRNVELPNKKLSLDEMVTAPNGRHYLFFYDIESRSILHASSDMVTLPTNAVLVEIPDELGLDPVGMARKYGLSDEYFLKMHPYEKAGKATLTSLDKSGLPEFVVANQKLLQQDLQDPQKITFRKSP
;
A
#
# COMPACT_ATOMS: atom_id res chain seq x y z
N MET A 1 7.90 24.33 8.25
CA MET A 1 9.20 24.02 7.58
C MET A 1 8.90 23.25 6.30
N ASP A 2 9.47 23.69 5.18
CA ASP A 2 9.23 22.99 3.92
C ASP A 2 10.03 21.68 3.84
N LEU A 3 9.67 20.84 2.87
CA LEU A 3 10.28 19.52 2.71
C LEU A 3 11.78 19.61 2.47
N LEU A 4 12.22 20.56 1.63
CA LEU A 4 13.64 20.70 1.29
C LEU A 4 14.47 21.00 2.54
N LYS A 5 14.02 21.92 3.38
CA LYS A 5 14.69 22.25 4.64
C LYS A 5 14.72 21.06 5.58
N GLN A 6 13.60 20.35 5.73
CA GLN A 6 13.52 19.15 6.58
C GLN A 6 14.52 18.09 6.12
N ARG A 7 14.58 17.84 4.80
CA ARG A 7 15.47 16.84 4.25
C ARG A 7 16.94 17.22 4.42
N LYS A 8 17.28 18.51 4.29
CA LYS A 8 18.64 19.01 4.55
C LYS A 8 19.05 18.86 6.01
N MET A 9 18.09 18.87 6.92
CA MET A 9 18.31 18.63 8.35
C MET A 9 18.31 17.14 8.72
N GLY A 10 18.16 16.25 7.74
CA GLY A 10 18.13 14.82 7.98
C GLY A 10 16.77 14.29 8.45
N ILE A 11 15.71 15.09 8.35
CA ILE A 11 14.37 14.70 8.77
C ILE A 11 13.64 14.07 7.58
N LEU A 12 13.20 12.81 7.74
CA LEU A 12 12.42 12.11 6.72
C LEU A 12 10.95 12.54 6.75
N PRO A 13 10.26 12.54 5.60
CA PRO A 13 8.83 12.87 5.59
C PRO A 13 8.00 11.81 6.32
N GLU A 14 6.79 12.19 6.70
CA GLU A 14 5.84 11.28 7.34
C GLU A 14 4.52 11.30 6.60
N ILE A 15 3.80 10.18 6.70
CA ILE A 15 2.45 10.04 6.17
C ILE A 15 1.57 9.34 7.22
N ASP A 16 0.31 9.79 7.35
CA ASP A 16 -0.67 9.16 8.23
C ASP A 16 -1.46 8.13 7.43
N ILE A 17 -1.52 6.90 7.96
CA ILE A 17 -2.33 5.82 7.38
C ILE A 17 -3.28 5.33 8.48
N ALA A 18 -4.56 5.63 8.32
CA ALA A 18 -5.62 5.21 9.24
C ALA A 18 -5.35 5.63 10.70
N GLY A 19 -4.78 6.82 10.89
CA GLY A 19 -4.45 7.34 12.21
C GLY A 19 -3.08 6.92 12.74
N HIS A 20 -2.32 6.14 11.98
CA HIS A 20 -0.97 5.71 12.34
C HIS A 20 0.05 6.47 11.51
N ALA A 21 1.02 7.11 12.17
CA ALA A 21 2.08 7.85 11.49
C ALA A 21 3.19 6.92 11.02
N TYR A 22 3.65 7.12 9.80
CA TYR A 22 4.73 6.35 9.18
C TYR A 22 5.81 7.28 8.64
N THR A 23 7.07 6.94 8.92
CA THR A 23 8.23 7.61 8.33
C THR A 23 8.47 7.05 6.94
N VAL A 24 8.61 7.93 5.95
CA VAL A 24 8.91 7.54 4.56
C VAL A 24 10.42 7.41 4.40
N ASP A 25 10.90 6.22 4.09
CA ASP A 25 12.32 5.94 3.88
C ASP A 25 12.52 5.27 2.52
N LEU A 26 12.75 6.09 1.48
CA LEU A 26 12.94 5.57 0.11
C LEU A 26 14.26 4.84 -0.06
N ARG A 27 15.26 5.13 0.78
CA ARG A 27 16.54 4.41 0.75
C ARG A 27 16.32 2.92 1.03
N LEU A 28 15.41 2.62 1.94
CA LEU A 28 15.03 1.25 2.31
C LEU A 28 13.76 0.78 1.60
N ASN A 29 13.16 1.65 0.79
CA ASN A 29 11.92 1.38 0.06
C ASN A 29 10.78 0.95 0.97
N GLU A 30 10.62 1.65 2.09
CA GLU A 30 9.66 1.27 3.13
C GLU A 30 9.01 2.47 3.80
N LEU A 31 7.84 2.22 4.40
CA LEU A 31 7.20 3.11 5.36
C LEU A 31 7.37 2.46 6.74
N ARG A 32 7.94 3.20 7.69
CA ARG A 32 8.23 2.67 9.03
C ARG A 32 7.31 3.30 10.06
N ASN A 33 6.60 2.49 10.83
CA ASN A 33 5.67 2.99 11.84
C ASN A 33 6.42 3.78 12.91
N VAL A 34 5.98 5.01 13.19
CA VAL A 34 6.66 5.90 14.13
C VAL A 34 6.59 5.36 15.56
N GLU A 35 5.42 4.87 15.94
CA GLU A 35 5.18 4.34 17.29
C GLU A 35 5.81 2.96 17.50
N LEU A 36 5.74 2.11 16.46
CA LEU A 36 6.26 0.74 16.50
C LEU A 36 7.25 0.54 15.34
N PRO A 37 8.53 0.96 15.49
CA PRO A 37 9.46 0.98 14.35
C PRO A 37 9.77 -0.38 13.73
N ASN A 38 9.45 -1.49 14.41
CA ASN A 38 9.57 -2.83 13.83
C ASN A 38 8.43 -3.15 12.85
N LYS A 39 7.37 -2.34 12.81
CA LYS A 39 6.28 -2.48 11.85
C LYS A 39 6.60 -1.63 10.62
N LYS A 40 6.82 -2.30 9.51
CA LYS A 40 7.23 -1.68 8.25
C LYS A 40 6.32 -2.13 7.13
N LEU A 41 6.03 -1.20 6.21
CA LEU A 41 5.27 -1.48 5.00
C LEU A 41 6.23 -1.34 3.82
N SER A 42 6.47 -2.41 3.08
CA SER A 42 7.35 -2.38 1.91
C SER A 42 6.60 -1.81 0.71
N LEU A 43 7.19 -0.81 0.04
CA LEU A 43 6.60 -0.27 -1.19
C LEU A 43 6.54 -1.33 -2.30
N ASP A 44 7.44 -2.33 -2.27
CA ASP A 44 7.47 -3.41 -3.24
C ASP A 44 6.26 -4.35 -3.15
N GLU A 45 5.57 -4.34 -2.01
CA GLU A 45 4.38 -5.16 -1.79
C GLU A 45 3.08 -4.45 -2.19
N MET A 46 3.17 -3.21 -2.63
CA MET A 46 2.02 -2.41 -3.03
C MET A 46 1.81 -2.49 -4.53
N VAL A 47 0.57 -2.28 -4.96
CA VAL A 47 0.18 -2.33 -6.37
C VAL A 47 0.07 -0.91 -6.91
N THR A 48 0.55 -0.69 -8.13
CA THR A 48 0.40 0.61 -8.79
C THR A 48 -1.07 0.84 -9.15
N ALA A 49 -1.60 2.01 -8.77
CA ALA A 49 -2.95 2.40 -9.10
C ALA A 49 -3.10 2.64 -10.62
N PRO A 50 -4.34 2.58 -11.16
CA PRO A 50 -4.56 2.81 -12.60
C PRO A 50 -4.03 4.14 -13.11
N ASN A 51 -3.96 5.18 -12.28
CA ASN A 51 -3.43 6.49 -12.69
C ASN A 51 -1.90 6.49 -12.83
N GLY A 52 -1.20 5.43 -12.39
CA GLY A 52 0.24 5.31 -12.50
C GLY A 52 1.05 6.19 -11.53
N ARG A 53 0.38 6.93 -10.66
CA ARG A 53 1.03 7.91 -9.74
C ARG A 53 0.82 7.59 -8.26
N HIS A 54 0.06 6.56 -7.96
CA HIS A 54 -0.25 6.16 -6.59
C HIS A 54 -0.04 4.68 -6.42
N TYR A 55 0.11 4.26 -5.17
CA TYR A 55 0.13 2.86 -4.77
C TYR A 55 -1.14 2.52 -4.01
N LEU A 56 -1.60 1.28 -4.20
CA LEU A 56 -2.75 0.72 -3.52
C LEU A 56 -2.34 -0.51 -2.73
N PHE A 57 -2.90 -0.66 -1.53
CA PHE A 57 -2.73 -1.88 -0.74
C PHE A 57 -3.85 -2.00 0.29
N PHE A 58 -4.15 -3.22 0.68
CA PHE A 58 -5.03 -3.46 1.82
C PHE A 58 -4.21 -3.40 3.10
N TYR A 59 -4.71 -2.68 4.08
CA TYR A 59 -4.03 -2.42 5.34
C TYR A 59 -4.85 -2.96 6.50
N ASP A 60 -4.24 -3.84 7.29
CA ASP A 60 -4.84 -4.32 8.54
C ASP A 60 -4.53 -3.29 9.63
N ILE A 61 -5.58 -2.63 10.13
CA ILE A 61 -5.44 -1.53 11.08
C ILE A 61 -4.92 -2.05 12.42
N GLU A 62 -5.33 -3.24 12.82
CA GLU A 62 -4.95 -3.81 14.12
C GLU A 62 -3.49 -4.26 14.13
N SER A 63 -3.07 -5.03 13.13
CA SER A 63 -1.69 -5.52 13.05
C SER A 63 -0.73 -4.51 12.45
N ARG A 64 -1.23 -3.42 11.86
CA ARG A 64 -0.44 -2.38 11.16
C ARG A 64 0.46 -2.99 10.09
N SER A 65 -0.15 -3.82 9.24
CA SER A 65 0.57 -4.54 8.20
C SER A 65 -0.21 -4.57 6.90
N ILE A 66 0.50 -4.82 5.79
CA ILE A 66 -0.14 -5.02 4.50
C ILE A 66 -0.81 -6.38 4.51
N LEU A 67 -2.09 -6.39 4.09
CA LEU A 67 -2.85 -7.61 3.92
C LEU A 67 -2.82 -8.02 2.44
N HIS A 68 -2.35 -9.22 2.18
CA HIS A 68 -2.29 -9.74 0.82
C HIS A 68 -3.58 -10.49 0.50
N ALA A 69 -4.37 -9.95 -0.45
CA ALA A 69 -5.57 -10.64 -0.93
C ALA A 69 -5.16 -11.75 -1.89
N SER A 70 -5.39 -13.00 -1.50
CA SER A 70 -5.10 -14.13 -2.38
C SER A 70 -6.17 -14.25 -3.46
N SER A 71 -5.79 -14.85 -4.61
CA SER A 71 -6.73 -15.02 -5.73
C SER A 71 -7.92 -15.93 -5.42
N ASP A 72 -7.80 -16.76 -4.39
CA ASP A 72 -8.83 -17.72 -3.96
C ASP A 72 -9.49 -17.34 -2.63
N MET A 73 -9.36 -16.12 -2.19
CA MET A 73 -9.91 -15.64 -0.92
C MET A 73 -11.43 -15.81 -0.89
N VAL A 74 -11.94 -16.47 0.15
CA VAL A 74 -13.37 -16.75 0.34
C VAL A 74 -13.93 -16.15 1.63
N THR A 75 -13.10 -15.46 2.40
CA THR A 75 -13.47 -14.82 3.67
C THR A 75 -12.99 -13.38 3.67
N LEU A 76 -13.85 -12.44 4.05
CA LEU A 76 -13.47 -11.04 4.18
C LEU A 76 -12.68 -10.82 5.48
N PRO A 77 -11.58 -10.05 5.41
CA PRO A 77 -10.92 -9.61 6.63
C PRO A 77 -11.82 -8.62 7.40
N THR A 78 -11.63 -8.53 8.72
CA THR A 78 -12.49 -7.71 9.58
C THR A 78 -11.97 -6.31 9.85
N ASN A 79 -10.65 -6.13 9.91
CA ASN A 79 -10.01 -4.87 10.32
C ASN A 79 -9.18 -4.24 9.20
N ALA A 80 -9.58 -4.42 7.96
CA ALA A 80 -8.81 -3.93 6.82
C ALA A 80 -9.53 -2.80 6.09
N VAL A 81 -8.72 -1.93 5.48
CA VAL A 81 -9.17 -0.86 4.59
C VAL A 81 -8.29 -0.87 3.35
N LEU A 82 -8.83 -0.38 2.24
CA LEU A 82 -8.02 -0.14 1.05
C LEU A 82 -7.36 1.23 1.19
N VAL A 83 -6.05 1.26 1.03
CA VAL A 83 -5.24 2.47 1.19
C VAL A 83 -4.65 2.89 -0.14
N GLU A 84 -4.72 4.18 -0.42
CA GLU A 84 -4.05 4.79 -1.56
C GLU A 84 -3.08 5.85 -1.06
N ILE A 85 -1.82 5.76 -1.49
CA ILE A 85 -0.76 6.72 -1.15
C ILE A 85 -0.10 7.21 -2.44
N PRO A 86 0.54 8.39 -2.42
CA PRO A 86 1.35 8.81 -3.56
C PRO A 86 2.50 7.82 -3.83
N ASP A 87 3.03 7.84 -5.04
CA ASP A 87 4.25 7.09 -5.35
C ASP A 87 5.49 7.80 -4.74
N GLU A 88 6.69 7.31 -5.06
CA GLU A 88 7.93 7.84 -4.48
C GLU A 88 8.10 9.34 -4.73
N LEU A 89 7.71 9.82 -5.92
CA LEU A 89 7.82 11.24 -6.26
C LEU A 89 6.90 12.11 -5.40
N GLY A 90 5.72 11.59 -5.07
CA GLY A 90 4.78 12.30 -4.19
C GLY A 90 5.11 12.15 -2.72
N LEU A 91 5.68 11.01 -2.33
CA LEU A 91 6.02 10.73 -0.92
C LEU A 91 7.27 11.51 -0.49
N ASP A 92 8.34 11.49 -1.31
CA ASP A 92 9.61 12.15 -0.98
C ASP A 92 10.41 12.47 -2.25
N PRO A 93 10.07 13.57 -2.94
CA PRO A 93 10.77 13.94 -4.16
C PRO A 93 12.26 14.22 -3.95
N VAL A 94 12.67 14.69 -2.75
CA VAL A 94 14.07 14.91 -2.41
C VAL A 94 14.80 13.57 -2.28
N GLY A 95 14.21 12.61 -1.55
CA GLY A 95 14.77 11.26 -1.42
C GLY A 95 14.89 10.56 -2.76
N MET A 96 13.90 10.75 -3.63
CA MET A 96 13.93 10.16 -4.98
C MET A 96 15.08 10.74 -5.81
N ALA A 97 15.29 12.05 -5.75
CA ALA A 97 16.40 12.70 -6.42
C ALA A 97 17.75 12.16 -5.94
N ARG A 98 17.93 12.04 -4.64
CA ARG A 98 19.16 11.49 -4.05
C ARG A 98 19.42 10.05 -4.49
N LYS A 99 18.37 9.25 -4.62
CA LYS A 99 18.47 7.86 -5.07
C LYS A 99 19.06 7.74 -6.46
N TYR A 100 18.80 8.75 -7.32
CA TYR A 100 19.31 8.78 -8.69
C TYR A 100 20.54 9.67 -8.85
N GLY A 101 21.11 10.18 -7.76
CA GLY A 101 22.27 11.04 -7.82
C GLY A 101 22.00 12.44 -8.39
N LEU A 102 20.76 12.91 -8.30
CA LEU A 102 20.33 14.20 -8.78
C LEU A 102 20.30 15.23 -7.65
N SER A 103 20.21 16.53 -7.98
CA SER A 103 20.11 17.57 -6.97
C SER A 103 18.82 17.46 -6.18
N ASP A 104 18.82 17.90 -4.92
CA ASP A 104 17.67 17.79 -4.03
C ASP A 104 16.43 18.49 -4.61
N GLU A 105 16.59 19.55 -5.38
CA GLU A 105 15.50 20.32 -5.97
C GLU A 105 15.00 19.78 -7.31
N TYR A 106 15.66 18.76 -7.86
CA TYR A 106 15.41 18.32 -9.24
C TYR A 106 13.93 18.01 -9.50
N PHE A 107 13.34 17.12 -8.71
CA PHE A 107 11.93 16.73 -8.88
C PHE A 107 10.96 17.78 -8.33
N LEU A 108 11.37 18.57 -7.33
CA LEU A 108 10.53 19.64 -6.77
C LEU A 108 10.20 20.71 -7.81
N LYS A 109 11.10 20.96 -8.76
CA LYS A 109 10.85 21.93 -9.84
C LYS A 109 9.79 21.44 -10.83
N MET A 110 9.73 20.13 -11.06
CA MET A 110 8.80 19.52 -12.02
C MET A 110 7.52 19.00 -11.37
N HIS A 111 7.59 18.59 -10.11
CA HIS A 111 6.50 18.00 -9.36
C HIS A 111 6.42 18.66 -7.98
N PRO A 112 5.66 19.76 -7.84
CA PRO A 112 5.52 20.41 -6.54
C PRO A 112 5.04 19.40 -5.49
N TYR A 113 5.75 19.37 -4.36
CA TYR A 113 5.38 18.49 -3.25
C TYR A 113 4.10 18.98 -2.61
N GLU A 114 3.05 18.18 -2.68
CA GLU A 114 1.84 18.44 -1.96
C GLU A 114 1.98 17.82 -0.56
N LYS A 115 1.92 18.69 0.46
CA LYS A 115 2.00 18.23 1.84
C LYS A 115 0.69 17.55 2.23
N ALA A 116 0.39 16.44 1.58
CA ALA A 116 -0.85 15.71 1.81
C ALA A 116 -0.89 15.10 3.21
N GLY A 117 0.21 14.58 3.70
CA GLY A 117 0.33 14.06 5.05
C GLY A 117 -0.57 12.90 5.42
N LYS A 118 -1.57 12.59 4.58
CA LYS A 118 -2.57 11.55 4.85
C LYS A 118 -2.83 10.69 3.64
N ALA A 119 -2.93 9.37 3.88
CA ALA A 119 -3.39 8.43 2.88
C ALA A 119 -4.90 8.57 2.63
N THR A 120 -5.35 8.23 1.44
CA THR A 120 -6.77 8.12 1.12
C THR A 120 -7.24 6.71 1.51
N LEU A 121 -8.34 6.63 2.26
CA LEU A 121 -8.88 5.36 2.73
C LEU A 121 -10.21 5.07 2.03
N THR A 122 -10.37 3.81 1.60
CA THR A 122 -11.64 3.31 1.08
C THR A 122 -12.05 2.11 1.93
N SER A 123 -13.28 2.14 2.43
CA SER A 123 -13.81 1.02 3.23
C SER A 123 -13.88 -0.25 2.39
N LEU A 124 -13.79 -1.42 3.03
CA LEU A 124 -13.81 -2.70 2.33
C LEU A 124 -15.05 -2.90 1.48
N ASP A 125 -16.22 -2.47 1.96
CA ASP A 125 -17.47 -2.62 1.22
C ASP A 125 -17.49 -1.85 -0.11
N LYS A 126 -16.64 -0.84 -0.26
CA LYS A 126 -16.50 -0.04 -1.49
C LYS A 126 -15.25 -0.38 -2.28
N SER A 127 -14.43 -1.33 -1.81
CA SER A 127 -13.14 -1.64 -2.41
C SER A 127 -13.22 -2.63 -3.58
N GLY A 128 -14.37 -3.29 -3.77
CA GLY A 128 -14.51 -4.40 -4.72
C GLY A 128 -14.16 -5.76 -4.14
N LEU A 129 -13.57 -5.81 -2.95
CA LEU A 129 -13.16 -7.08 -2.33
C LEU A 129 -14.36 -7.96 -1.95
N PRO A 130 -15.48 -7.43 -1.41
CA PRO A 130 -16.65 -8.28 -1.12
C PRO A 130 -17.18 -9.01 -2.35
N GLU A 131 -17.25 -8.34 -3.49
CA GLU A 131 -17.72 -8.93 -4.74
C GLU A 131 -16.77 -10.04 -5.22
N PHE A 132 -15.47 -9.80 -5.06
CA PHE A 132 -14.43 -10.77 -5.40
C PHE A 132 -14.56 -12.04 -4.53
N VAL A 133 -14.76 -11.85 -3.21
CA VAL A 133 -14.95 -12.96 -2.26
C VAL A 133 -16.21 -13.74 -2.60
N VAL A 134 -17.32 -13.07 -2.90
CA VAL A 134 -18.58 -13.72 -3.29
C VAL A 134 -18.39 -14.55 -4.57
N ALA A 135 -17.68 -14.00 -5.55
CA ALA A 135 -17.38 -14.72 -6.78
C ALA A 135 -16.56 -15.98 -6.51
N ASN A 136 -15.56 -15.89 -5.63
CA ASN A 136 -14.74 -17.04 -5.24
C ASN A 136 -15.55 -18.08 -4.48
N GLN A 137 -16.47 -17.67 -3.61
CA GLN A 137 -17.36 -18.57 -2.90
C GLN A 137 -18.24 -19.37 -3.87
N LYS A 138 -18.77 -18.71 -4.90
CA LYS A 138 -19.56 -19.37 -5.94
C LYS A 138 -18.75 -20.37 -6.73
N LEU A 139 -17.52 -20.01 -7.10
CA LEU A 139 -16.62 -20.92 -7.81
C LEU A 139 -16.30 -22.15 -6.96
N LEU A 140 -16.05 -21.96 -5.66
CA LEU A 140 -15.78 -23.06 -4.75
C LEU A 140 -16.97 -24.00 -4.65
N GLN A 141 -18.19 -23.48 -4.56
CA GLN A 141 -19.41 -24.31 -4.55
C GLN A 141 -19.58 -25.10 -5.85
N GLN A 142 -19.32 -24.48 -7.00
CA GLN A 142 -19.38 -25.17 -8.29
C GLN A 142 -18.35 -26.28 -8.36
N ASP A 143 -17.14 -26.06 -7.90
CA ASP A 143 -16.08 -27.07 -7.86
C ASP A 143 -16.48 -28.26 -6.97
N LEU A 144 -17.11 -27.99 -5.82
CA LEU A 144 -17.56 -29.05 -4.90
C LEU A 144 -18.73 -29.86 -5.48
N GLN A 145 -19.53 -29.27 -6.36
CA GLN A 145 -20.64 -29.93 -7.02
C GLN A 145 -20.24 -30.70 -8.27
N ASP A 146 -19.02 -30.46 -8.79
CA ASP A 146 -18.52 -31.12 -9.99
C ASP A 146 -17.57 -32.26 -9.59
N PRO A 147 -17.98 -33.54 -9.74
CA PRO A 147 -17.11 -34.65 -9.33
C PRO A 147 -15.80 -34.73 -10.10
N GLN A 148 -15.77 -34.31 -11.36
CA GLN A 148 -14.55 -34.32 -12.15
C GLN A 148 -13.55 -33.29 -11.63
N LYS A 149 -14.00 -32.09 -11.30
CA LYS A 149 -13.12 -31.05 -10.75
C LYS A 149 -12.57 -31.44 -9.38
N ILE A 150 -13.40 -32.04 -8.53
CA ILE A 150 -12.99 -32.53 -7.22
C ILE A 150 -11.93 -33.61 -7.36
N THR A 151 -12.15 -34.58 -8.26
CA THR A 151 -11.20 -35.66 -8.54
C THR A 151 -9.89 -35.10 -9.08
N PHE A 152 -9.96 -34.14 -9.99
CA PHE A 152 -8.80 -33.53 -10.60
C PHE A 152 -7.96 -32.79 -9.54
N ARG A 153 -8.59 -32.10 -8.60
CA ARG A 153 -7.90 -31.39 -7.52
C ARG A 153 -7.20 -32.31 -6.54
N LYS A 154 -7.69 -33.52 -6.38
CA LYS A 154 -7.07 -34.53 -5.50
C LYS A 154 -5.85 -35.19 -6.13
N SER A 155 -5.66 -35.02 -7.42
CA SER A 155 -4.50 -35.55 -8.11
C SER A 155 -3.28 -34.72 -7.72
N PRO A 156 -2.19 -35.30 -7.24
CA PRO A 156 -0.97 -34.57 -6.88
C PRO A 156 -0.30 -33.91 -8.08
#